data_4e03e06ed446d45ecdf511ac0fd3d2d1
#
_entry.id   4e03e06ed446d45ecdf511ac0fd3d2d1
#
_cell.length_a   1.000
_cell.length_b   1.000
_cell.length_c   1.000
_cell.angle_alpha   90.00
_cell.angle_beta   90.00
_cell.angle_gamma   90.00
#
_symmetry.space_group_name_H-M   'P 1'
#
loop_
_entity.id
_entity.type
_entity.pdbx_description
1 polymer ?
#
loop_
_entity_poly.entity_id
_entity_poly.type
_entity_poly.pdbx_seq_one_letter_code
_entity_poly.pdbx_strand_id
1 'polypeptide(L)'
;AGLPLGCFFGGHTTSNDGRNNGAIIEADGAKFLVSARVVINAAGVWADEVRTLDEGANPDAIRPAKGVHLTIPWEKVRNDIAVIIPVRSDKRSLFLVPWGQQADGSYSHCYVGTTDTDHDSGLDDHQTTAVDIDYVLTALNDALETTITLADVTGVWSGLRPLVKANAGDEPTGKTADLSRQHQVAVSESGVIRVSGGKLTTYRQMAEDTVELAMKQLGQRRRASRKQSTKRLKLIGARGHRPAEPGVQHDHLVRRYGSLAAEVKALIAFEPELGEPIAPHHQYVLAEVVYAARHEMATSLSDVLERRTRLHIFDREAALSAAPRVAELMASELNWDKAETERQLDNYRQLCAAEEAAAHDQLAANITN
;
A
#
# COMPACT_ATOMS: atom_id res chain seq x y z
N ALA A 1 13.87 -11.66 -6.70
CA ALA A 1 14.29 -10.35 -7.15
C ALA A 1 13.03 -9.62 -7.61
N GLY A 2 12.65 -8.55 -6.93
CA GLY A 2 11.61 -7.66 -7.41
C GLY A 2 12.13 -6.92 -8.64
N LEU A 3 11.26 -6.70 -9.61
CA LEU A 3 11.59 -5.85 -10.75
C LEU A 3 11.68 -4.39 -10.26
N PRO A 4 12.57 -3.57 -10.81
CA PRO A 4 12.62 -2.14 -10.49
C PRO A 4 11.27 -1.47 -10.75
N LEU A 5 10.96 -0.43 -9.99
CA LEU A 5 9.81 0.44 -10.23
C LEU A 5 9.89 0.96 -11.68
N GLY A 6 8.82 0.74 -12.46
CA GLY A 6 8.80 1.07 -13.88
C GLY A 6 8.90 -0.14 -14.83
N CYS A 7 8.97 -1.37 -14.31
CA CYS A 7 8.86 -2.56 -15.16
C CYS A 7 7.40 -2.90 -15.44
N PHE A 8 7.05 -2.98 -16.71
CA PHE A 8 5.73 -3.38 -17.18
C PHE A 8 5.80 -4.78 -17.80
N PHE A 9 4.72 -5.56 -17.60
CA PHE A 9 4.55 -6.81 -18.30
C PHE A 9 4.14 -6.49 -19.75
N GLY A 10 5.06 -6.70 -20.70
CA GLY A 10 4.87 -6.38 -22.12
C GLY A 10 4.27 -7.52 -22.94
N GLY A 11 4.03 -8.68 -22.34
CA GLY A 11 3.49 -9.85 -23.00
C GLY A 11 4.07 -11.15 -22.44
N HIS A 12 3.61 -12.28 -22.99
CA HIS A 12 4.14 -13.59 -22.66
C HIS A 12 4.81 -14.23 -23.87
N THR A 13 5.61 -15.25 -23.64
CA THR A 13 6.16 -16.09 -24.69
C THR A 13 5.63 -17.51 -24.55
N THR A 14 5.36 -18.16 -25.69
CA THR A 14 4.85 -19.52 -25.72
C THR A 14 5.82 -20.45 -26.42
N SER A 15 5.89 -21.67 -25.96
CA SER A 15 6.55 -22.79 -26.64
C SER A 15 5.69 -23.29 -27.81
N ASN A 16 6.26 -24.17 -28.66
CA ASN A 16 5.59 -24.73 -29.83
C ASN A 16 4.28 -25.51 -29.52
N ASP A 17 4.08 -25.92 -28.27
CA ASP A 17 2.87 -26.59 -27.78
C ASP A 17 1.82 -25.61 -27.21
N GLY A 18 2.02 -24.30 -27.38
CA GLY A 18 1.12 -23.23 -26.93
C GLY A 18 1.22 -22.90 -25.43
N ARG A 19 2.17 -23.52 -24.69
CA ARG A 19 2.34 -23.23 -23.26
C ARG A 19 3.21 -22.02 -23.03
N ASN A 20 2.88 -21.26 -22.02
CA ASN A 20 3.69 -20.14 -21.55
C ASN A 20 5.07 -20.63 -21.08
N ASN A 21 6.13 -20.01 -21.58
CA ASN A 21 7.53 -20.33 -21.24
C ASN A 21 8.34 -19.11 -20.83
N GLY A 22 7.68 -17.98 -20.59
CA GLY A 22 8.35 -16.75 -20.15
C GLY A 22 7.46 -15.51 -20.24
N ALA A 23 8.09 -14.38 -20.03
CA ALA A 23 7.45 -13.07 -20.10
C ALA A 23 8.37 -12.07 -20.79
N ILE A 24 7.78 -11.12 -21.51
CA ILE A 24 8.46 -9.92 -21.98
C ILE A 24 8.24 -8.85 -20.93
N ILE A 25 9.32 -8.31 -20.41
CA ILE A 25 9.30 -7.25 -19.40
C ILE A 25 9.81 -5.98 -20.06
N GLU A 26 9.15 -4.86 -19.84
CA GLU A 26 9.58 -3.55 -20.25
C GLU A 26 10.01 -2.73 -19.03
N ALA A 27 11.21 -2.20 -19.04
CA ALA A 27 11.75 -1.34 -18.01
C ALA A 27 12.66 -0.28 -18.65
N ASP A 28 12.50 0.97 -18.26
CA ASP A 28 13.29 2.11 -18.76
C ASP A 28 13.33 2.18 -20.31
N GLY A 29 12.22 1.86 -20.97
CA GLY A 29 12.09 1.82 -22.43
C GLY A 29 12.77 0.63 -23.11
N ALA A 30 13.41 -0.26 -22.37
CA ALA A 30 14.02 -1.48 -22.89
C ALA A 30 13.14 -2.71 -22.63
N LYS A 31 13.09 -3.64 -23.59
CA LYS A 31 12.35 -4.89 -23.48
C LYS A 31 13.30 -6.06 -23.20
N PHE A 32 12.94 -6.85 -22.19
CA PHE A 32 13.70 -8.02 -21.77
C PHE A 32 12.85 -9.27 -21.89
N LEU A 33 13.43 -10.31 -22.46
CA LEU A 33 12.82 -11.64 -22.44
C LEU A 33 13.29 -12.38 -21.18
N VAL A 34 12.32 -12.78 -20.35
CA VAL A 34 12.56 -13.61 -19.17
C VAL A 34 12.01 -15.00 -19.41
N SER A 35 12.89 -15.98 -19.60
CA SER A 35 12.48 -17.38 -19.73
C SER A 35 12.12 -17.97 -18.36
N ALA A 36 10.97 -18.63 -18.27
CA ALA A 36 10.47 -19.22 -17.03
C ALA A 36 9.68 -20.51 -17.32
N ARG A 37 9.76 -21.47 -16.41
CA ARG A 37 8.96 -22.72 -16.50
C ARG A 37 7.54 -22.56 -15.98
N VAL A 38 7.29 -21.51 -15.19
CA VAL A 38 5.97 -21.14 -14.67
C VAL A 38 5.92 -19.62 -14.58
N VAL A 39 4.84 -19.04 -15.01
CA VAL A 39 4.52 -17.62 -14.86
C VAL A 39 3.33 -17.48 -13.92
N ILE A 40 3.39 -16.53 -13.00
CA ILE A 40 2.35 -16.27 -12.02
C ILE A 40 1.90 -14.82 -12.17
N ASN A 41 0.61 -14.64 -12.49
CA ASN A 41 -0.06 -13.34 -12.45
C ASN A 41 -0.60 -13.10 -11.03
N ALA A 42 0.04 -12.20 -10.30
CA ALA A 42 -0.35 -11.73 -8.98
C ALA A 42 -0.50 -10.19 -8.97
N ALA A 43 -0.96 -9.61 -10.07
CA ALA A 43 -0.98 -8.18 -10.33
C ALA A 43 -2.13 -7.42 -9.62
N GLY A 44 -2.90 -8.07 -8.74
CA GLY A 44 -3.96 -7.40 -7.97
C GLY A 44 -5.05 -6.83 -8.87
N VAL A 45 -5.29 -5.52 -8.79
CA VAL A 45 -6.33 -4.86 -9.62
C VAL A 45 -6.01 -4.89 -11.11
N TRP A 46 -4.74 -4.96 -11.50
CA TRP A 46 -4.29 -5.08 -12.91
C TRP A 46 -4.27 -6.52 -13.43
N ALA A 47 -4.82 -7.49 -12.66
CA ALA A 47 -4.78 -8.91 -13.07
C ALA A 47 -5.47 -9.17 -14.39
N ASP A 48 -6.53 -8.44 -14.73
CA ASP A 48 -7.24 -8.59 -16.00
C ASP A 48 -6.46 -7.99 -17.18
N GLU A 49 -5.69 -6.95 -16.99
CA GLU A 49 -4.77 -6.41 -18.01
C GLU A 49 -3.71 -7.46 -18.38
N VAL A 50 -3.09 -8.09 -17.37
CA VAL A 50 -2.13 -9.17 -17.59
C VAL A 50 -2.81 -10.38 -18.27
N ARG A 51 -4.05 -10.68 -17.91
CA ARG A 51 -4.83 -11.74 -18.59
C ARG A 51 -5.14 -11.41 -20.03
N THR A 52 -5.42 -10.14 -20.33
CA THR A 52 -5.63 -9.69 -21.72
C THR A 52 -4.40 -9.97 -22.58
N LEU A 53 -3.21 -9.78 -22.04
CA LEU A 53 -1.95 -10.10 -22.72
C LEU A 53 -1.72 -11.60 -22.88
N ASP A 54 -2.24 -12.44 -21.97
CA ASP A 54 -2.14 -13.90 -22.02
C ASP A 54 -3.24 -14.55 -22.87
N GLU A 55 -4.48 -14.11 -22.67
CA GLU A 55 -5.68 -14.78 -23.23
C GLU A 55 -6.20 -14.05 -24.49
N GLY A 56 -5.68 -12.88 -24.84
CA GLY A 56 -6.07 -12.09 -26.03
C GLY A 56 -7.41 -11.36 -25.91
N ALA A 57 -8.11 -11.47 -24.77
CA ALA A 57 -9.37 -10.80 -24.49
C ALA A 57 -9.45 -10.39 -23.03
N ASN A 58 -10.06 -9.24 -22.77
CA ASN A 58 -10.30 -8.80 -21.38
C ASN A 58 -11.41 -9.68 -20.75
N PRO A 59 -11.09 -10.45 -19.71
CA PRO A 59 -12.06 -11.34 -19.06
C PRO A 59 -13.06 -10.59 -18.16
N ASP A 60 -12.82 -9.32 -17.87
CA ASP A 60 -13.65 -8.49 -16.96
C ASP A 60 -14.04 -9.22 -15.66
N ALA A 61 -13.06 -9.86 -15.05
CA ALA A 61 -13.26 -10.67 -13.86
C ALA A 61 -13.03 -9.91 -12.55
N ILE A 62 -12.30 -8.79 -12.61
CA ILE A 62 -12.01 -7.95 -11.45
C ILE A 62 -12.96 -6.74 -11.45
N ARG A 63 -13.59 -6.50 -10.28
CA ARG A 63 -14.37 -5.29 -10.01
C ARG A 63 -13.63 -4.48 -8.94
N PRO A 64 -12.91 -3.42 -9.31
CA PRO A 64 -12.20 -2.59 -8.35
C PRO A 64 -13.17 -1.89 -7.40
N ALA A 65 -12.85 -1.90 -6.11
CA ALA A 65 -13.60 -1.14 -5.11
C ALA A 65 -12.67 -0.22 -4.33
N LYS A 66 -12.94 1.08 -4.38
CA LYS A 66 -12.13 2.09 -3.69
C LYS A 66 -12.44 2.11 -2.20
N GLY A 67 -11.40 2.13 -1.39
CA GLY A 67 -11.47 2.31 0.05
C GLY A 67 -10.60 3.49 0.48
N VAL A 68 -11.19 4.42 1.22
CA VAL A 68 -10.55 5.66 1.67
C VAL A 68 -10.42 5.67 3.18
N HIS A 69 -9.29 6.20 3.67
CA HIS A 69 -9.06 6.48 5.08
C HIS A 69 -8.65 7.94 5.26
N LEU A 70 -9.03 8.51 6.37
CA LEU A 70 -8.61 9.83 6.82
C LEU A 70 -7.74 9.69 8.07
N THR A 71 -6.77 10.59 8.23
CA THR A 71 -5.99 10.75 9.45
C THR A 71 -6.38 12.06 10.12
N ILE A 72 -6.57 12.02 11.44
CA ILE A 72 -6.91 13.17 12.28
C ILE A 72 -6.03 13.18 13.53
N PRO A 73 -5.75 14.35 14.14
CA PRO A 73 -5.03 14.42 15.40
C PRO A 73 -5.76 13.65 16.51
N TRP A 74 -5.03 12.85 17.28
CA TRP A 74 -5.62 12.02 18.33
C TRP A 74 -6.32 12.86 19.43
N GLU A 75 -5.83 14.07 19.71
CA GLU A 75 -6.42 14.96 20.72
C GLU A 75 -7.89 15.32 20.46
N LYS A 76 -8.33 15.19 19.22
CA LYS A 76 -9.72 15.45 18.82
C LYS A 76 -10.68 14.34 19.28
N VAL A 77 -10.18 13.12 19.46
CA VAL A 77 -11.01 11.94 19.76
C VAL A 77 -10.64 11.29 21.09
N ARG A 78 -9.33 11.12 21.35
CA ARG A 78 -8.74 10.56 22.58
C ARG A 78 -9.14 9.12 22.89
N ASN A 79 -9.38 8.30 21.86
CA ASN A 79 -9.61 6.87 22.06
C ASN A 79 -8.26 6.14 22.30
N ASP A 80 -8.25 5.17 23.19
CA ASP A 80 -7.10 4.32 23.54
C ASP A 80 -7.16 2.92 22.91
N ILE A 81 -8.31 2.56 22.34
CA ILE A 81 -8.55 1.30 21.64
C ILE A 81 -9.14 1.53 20.25
N ALA A 82 -9.04 0.54 19.40
CA ALA A 82 -9.75 0.55 18.11
C ALA A 82 -11.26 0.42 18.32
N VAL A 83 -12.02 1.29 17.68
CA VAL A 83 -13.49 1.34 17.78
C VAL A 83 -14.11 1.02 16.43
N ILE A 84 -15.20 0.25 16.43
CA ILE A 84 -16.04 -0.01 15.26
C ILE A 84 -17.26 0.91 15.34
N ILE A 85 -17.43 1.74 14.33
CA ILE A 85 -18.54 2.71 14.19
C ILE A 85 -19.50 2.20 13.13
N PRO A 86 -20.72 1.76 13.48
CA PRO A 86 -21.75 1.42 12.51
C PRO A 86 -22.19 2.66 11.73
N VAL A 87 -22.23 2.58 10.40
CA VAL A 87 -22.74 3.67 9.55
C VAL A 87 -24.26 3.60 9.49
N ARG A 88 -24.95 4.68 9.89
CA ARG A 88 -26.41 4.69 9.96
C ARG A 88 -27.09 4.63 8.59
N SER A 89 -26.45 5.17 7.56
CA SER A 89 -27.00 5.25 6.21
C SER A 89 -26.91 3.93 5.43
N ASP A 90 -26.07 2.98 5.87
CA ASP A 90 -25.90 1.69 5.21
C ASP A 90 -25.47 0.60 6.20
N LYS A 91 -25.18 -0.62 5.70
CA LYS A 91 -24.79 -1.78 6.51
C LYS A 91 -23.29 -1.86 6.83
N ARG A 92 -22.52 -0.82 6.47
CA ARG A 92 -21.06 -0.80 6.66
C ARG A 92 -20.69 -0.31 8.05
N SER A 93 -19.42 -0.49 8.37
CA SER A 93 -18.84 0.05 9.59
C SER A 93 -17.48 0.68 9.26
N LEU A 94 -17.19 1.77 9.94
CA LEU A 94 -15.86 2.38 9.95
C LEU A 94 -15.06 1.84 11.13
N PHE A 95 -13.76 1.86 11.01
CA PHE A 95 -12.81 1.64 12.09
C PHE A 95 -12.18 2.97 12.45
N LEU A 96 -12.15 3.32 13.72
CA LEU A 96 -11.41 4.44 14.28
C LEU A 96 -10.29 3.87 15.13
N VAL A 97 -9.03 4.06 14.71
CA VAL A 97 -7.88 3.38 15.30
C VAL A 97 -6.82 4.40 15.73
N PRO A 98 -6.43 4.41 17.02
CA PRO A 98 -5.34 5.26 17.49
C PRO A 98 -4.00 4.77 16.94
N TRP A 99 -3.09 5.71 16.60
CA TRP A 99 -1.81 5.39 16.00
C TRP A 99 -0.69 6.30 16.50
N GLY A 100 0.54 5.78 16.47
CA GLY A 100 1.71 6.53 16.88
C GLY A 100 1.76 6.75 18.38
N GLN A 101 1.72 5.66 19.19
CA GLN A 101 1.76 5.75 20.64
C GLN A 101 2.99 6.50 21.14
N GLN A 102 2.76 7.48 22.03
CA GLN A 102 3.75 8.34 22.64
C GLN A 102 4.24 7.77 23.99
N ALA A 103 5.25 8.43 24.58
CA ALA A 103 5.87 8.03 25.83
C ALA A 103 4.90 8.04 27.03
N ASP A 104 3.99 9.00 27.02
CA ASP A 104 3.00 9.21 28.08
C ASP A 104 1.76 8.33 27.94
N GLY A 105 1.74 7.44 26.95
CA GLY A 105 0.61 6.56 26.65
C GLY A 105 -0.44 7.15 25.70
N SER A 106 -0.33 8.45 25.37
CA SER A 106 -1.17 9.08 24.35
C SER A 106 -0.81 8.58 22.94
N TYR A 107 -1.51 9.08 21.92
CA TYR A 107 -1.23 8.77 20.52
C TYR A 107 -1.07 10.06 19.72
N SER A 108 -0.35 10.02 18.61
CA SER A 108 -0.18 11.17 17.74
C SER A 108 -1.41 11.40 16.86
N HIS A 109 -1.97 10.35 16.31
CA HIS A 109 -3.06 10.41 15.34
C HIS A 109 -4.07 9.30 15.55
N CYS A 110 -5.25 9.46 14.95
CA CYS A 110 -6.19 8.39 14.65
C CYS A 110 -6.35 8.28 13.15
N TYR A 111 -6.52 7.07 12.62
CA TYR A 111 -7.05 6.92 11.28
C TYR A 111 -8.46 6.35 11.33
N VAL A 112 -9.31 6.82 10.42
CA VAL A 112 -10.70 6.41 10.31
C VAL A 112 -11.03 6.00 8.88
N GLY A 113 -11.76 4.94 8.71
CA GLY A 113 -12.22 4.39 7.42
C GLY A 113 -12.84 3.02 7.61
N THR A 114 -13.38 2.48 6.57
CA THR A 114 -13.09 2.81 5.17
C THR A 114 -14.38 2.90 4.35
N THR A 115 -14.33 3.65 3.26
CA THR A 115 -15.37 3.57 2.22
C THR A 115 -15.31 2.23 1.48
N ASP A 116 -16.32 1.92 0.69
CA ASP A 116 -16.37 0.77 -0.22
C ASP A 116 -17.24 1.17 -1.42
N THR A 117 -16.61 1.89 -2.37
CA THR A 117 -17.27 2.48 -3.53
C THR A 117 -16.78 1.82 -4.81
N ASP A 118 -17.68 1.60 -5.75
CA ASP A 118 -17.30 1.14 -7.09
C ASP A 118 -16.33 2.13 -7.73
N HIS A 119 -15.38 1.61 -8.49
CA HIS A 119 -14.35 2.41 -9.14
C HIS A 119 -14.27 2.05 -10.63
N ASP A 120 -14.74 2.97 -11.47
CA ASP A 120 -14.85 2.78 -12.92
C ASP A 120 -13.83 3.61 -13.71
N SER A 121 -12.98 4.40 -13.01
CA SER A 121 -11.90 5.18 -13.59
C SER A 121 -10.58 4.42 -13.65
N GLY A 122 -9.51 5.04 -14.14
CA GLY A 122 -8.20 4.41 -14.27
C GLY A 122 -7.66 3.79 -12.97
N LEU A 123 -6.99 2.64 -13.11
CA LEU A 123 -6.50 1.88 -11.94
C LEU A 123 -5.31 2.55 -11.25
N ASP A 124 -4.58 3.39 -11.96
CA ASP A 124 -3.35 4.04 -11.47
C ASP A 124 -3.64 5.34 -10.71
N ASP A 125 -4.78 5.99 -10.97
CA ASP A 125 -5.16 7.27 -10.37
C ASP A 125 -6.51 7.17 -9.65
N HIS A 126 -6.48 6.75 -8.40
CA HIS A 126 -7.64 6.55 -7.55
C HIS A 126 -7.66 7.59 -6.40
N GLN A 127 -7.92 8.83 -6.73
CA GLN A 127 -7.92 9.94 -5.77
C GLN A 127 -9.02 9.81 -4.70
N THR A 128 -8.73 10.32 -3.50
CA THR A 128 -9.72 10.54 -2.45
C THR A 128 -10.57 11.75 -2.81
N THR A 129 -11.87 11.58 -2.98
CA THR A 129 -12.80 12.67 -3.35
C THR A 129 -13.45 13.30 -2.12
N ALA A 130 -13.99 14.51 -2.29
CA ALA A 130 -14.77 15.17 -1.24
C ALA A 130 -15.96 14.33 -0.77
N VAL A 131 -16.59 13.55 -1.67
CA VAL A 131 -17.69 12.62 -1.31
C VAL A 131 -17.20 11.51 -0.39
N ASP A 132 -16.01 10.97 -0.63
CA ASP A 132 -15.41 9.96 0.26
C ASP A 132 -15.15 10.54 1.65
N ILE A 133 -14.61 11.76 1.71
CA ILE A 133 -14.31 12.48 2.95
C ILE A 133 -15.60 12.78 3.72
N ASP A 134 -16.61 13.34 3.06
CA ASP A 134 -17.90 13.66 3.66
C ASP A 134 -18.58 12.42 4.24
N TYR A 135 -18.56 11.30 3.50
CA TYR A 135 -19.09 10.04 3.99
C TYR A 135 -18.42 9.59 5.30
N VAL A 136 -17.08 9.65 5.36
CA VAL A 136 -16.34 9.24 6.55
C VAL A 136 -16.56 10.22 7.71
N LEU A 137 -16.51 11.54 7.46
CA LEU A 137 -16.71 12.55 8.49
C LEU A 137 -18.15 12.54 9.04
N THR A 138 -19.14 12.37 8.19
CA THR A 138 -20.56 12.27 8.62
C THR A 138 -20.73 11.08 9.55
N ALA A 139 -20.27 9.90 9.16
CA ALA A 139 -20.40 8.70 10.00
C ALA A 139 -19.59 8.79 11.30
N LEU A 140 -18.42 9.44 11.27
CA LEU A 140 -17.60 9.70 12.44
C LEU A 140 -18.31 10.64 13.43
N ASN A 141 -18.80 11.78 12.93
CA ASN A 141 -19.48 12.81 13.72
C ASN A 141 -20.81 12.33 14.32
N ASP A 142 -21.47 11.37 13.66
CA ASP A 142 -22.66 10.70 14.22
C ASP A 142 -22.38 9.89 15.49
N ALA A 143 -21.12 9.53 15.71
CA ALA A 143 -20.68 8.69 16.83
C ALA A 143 -19.89 9.46 17.90
N LEU A 144 -19.43 10.67 17.60
CA LEU A 144 -18.61 11.49 18.51
C LEU A 144 -19.44 12.62 19.13
N GLU A 145 -19.02 13.06 20.32
CA GLU A 145 -19.54 14.28 20.97
C GLU A 145 -18.88 15.56 20.38
N THR A 146 -17.67 15.43 19.84
CA THR A 146 -16.91 16.50 19.20
C THR A 146 -17.16 16.48 17.70
N THR A 147 -17.18 17.66 17.06
CA THR A 147 -17.29 17.77 15.60
C THR A 147 -15.91 17.79 14.97
N ILE A 148 -15.66 16.86 14.06
CA ILE A 148 -14.46 16.80 13.23
C ILE A 148 -14.80 17.38 11.85
N THR A 149 -13.97 18.28 11.36
CA THR A 149 -14.16 18.97 10.07
C THR A 149 -13.04 18.61 9.11
N LEU A 150 -13.15 19.00 7.83
CA LEU A 150 -12.09 18.83 6.85
C LEU A 150 -10.77 19.50 7.30
N ALA A 151 -10.84 20.63 8.03
CA ALA A 151 -9.66 21.31 8.55
C ALA A 151 -8.89 20.51 9.63
N ASP A 152 -9.54 19.49 10.21
CA ASP A 152 -8.90 18.58 11.18
C ASP A 152 -8.23 17.36 10.50
N VAL A 153 -8.43 17.18 9.18
CA VAL A 153 -7.85 16.08 8.42
C VAL A 153 -6.41 16.41 8.04
N THR A 154 -5.46 15.67 8.60
CA THR A 154 -4.02 15.88 8.37
C THR A 154 -3.45 15.04 7.23
N GLY A 155 -4.15 14.00 6.82
CA GLY A 155 -3.76 13.14 5.72
C GLY A 155 -4.92 12.27 5.23
N VAL A 156 -4.80 11.84 3.98
CA VAL A 156 -5.74 10.95 3.32
C VAL A 156 -4.99 9.87 2.56
N TRP A 157 -5.60 8.71 2.41
CA TRP A 157 -5.12 7.73 1.43
C TRP A 157 -6.26 6.86 0.93
N SER A 158 -6.12 6.42 -0.30
CA SER A 158 -7.05 5.50 -0.94
C SER A 158 -6.33 4.25 -1.46
N GLY A 159 -7.11 3.23 -1.76
CA GLY A 159 -6.62 2.02 -2.38
C GLY A 159 -7.75 1.23 -3.03
N LEU A 160 -7.40 0.46 -4.06
CA LEU A 160 -8.35 -0.37 -4.78
C LEU A 160 -8.29 -1.82 -4.29
N ARG A 161 -9.46 -2.38 -3.98
CA ARG A 161 -9.62 -3.80 -3.67
C ARG A 161 -9.88 -4.57 -4.96
N PRO A 162 -9.11 -5.61 -5.28
CA PRO A 162 -9.34 -6.46 -6.44
C PRO A 162 -10.45 -7.48 -6.15
N LEU A 163 -11.71 -7.04 -6.10
CA LEU A 163 -12.83 -7.95 -5.88
C LEU A 163 -13.06 -8.80 -7.12
N VAL A 164 -13.36 -10.07 -6.92
CA VAL A 164 -13.57 -11.02 -8.04
C VAL A 164 -15.07 -11.21 -8.24
N LYS A 165 -15.55 -11.02 -9.47
CA LYS A 165 -16.92 -11.33 -9.88
C LYS A 165 -17.20 -12.84 -9.75
N ALA A 166 -18.44 -13.21 -9.48
CA ALA A 166 -18.83 -14.62 -9.34
C ALA A 166 -18.59 -15.38 -10.64
N ASN A 167 -18.95 -14.78 -11.79
CA ASN A 167 -18.60 -15.26 -13.10
C ASN A 167 -18.02 -14.11 -13.93
N ALA A 168 -17.04 -14.41 -14.78
CA ALA A 168 -16.51 -13.44 -15.73
C ALA A 168 -17.61 -13.05 -16.72
N GLY A 169 -17.79 -11.76 -16.96
CA GLY A 169 -18.82 -11.23 -17.86
C GLY A 169 -20.22 -11.07 -17.25
N ASP A 170 -20.42 -11.40 -15.96
CA ASP A 170 -21.67 -11.06 -15.29
C ASP A 170 -21.85 -9.55 -15.22
N GLU A 171 -23.06 -9.08 -15.60
CA GLU A 171 -23.47 -7.70 -15.30
C GLU A 171 -23.35 -7.48 -13.78
N PRO A 172 -22.88 -6.29 -13.35
CA PRO A 172 -22.67 -6.00 -11.93
C PRO A 172 -24.02 -5.96 -11.21
N THR A 173 -24.50 -7.14 -10.77
CA THR A 173 -25.66 -7.24 -9.90
C THR A 173 -25.24 -7.06 -8.45
N GLY A 174 -25.76 -6.04 -7.81
CA GLY A 174 -25.48 -5.74 -6.40
C GLY A 174 -24.29 -4.80 -6.16
N LYS A 175 -24.06 -4.48 -4.89
CA LYS A 175 -22.97 -3.59 -4.44
C LYS A 175 -21.67 -4.39 -4.30
N THR A 176 -20.51 -3.75 -4.46
CA THR A 176 -19.19 -4.33 -4.21
C THR A 176 -19.07 -4.97 -2.82
N ALA A 177 -19.79 -4.45 -1.84
CA ALA A 177 -19.85 -4.99 -0.48
C ALA A 177 -20.35 -6.45 -0.40
N ASP A 178 -21.13 -6.90 -1.39
CA ASP A 178 -21.71 -8.24 -1.44
C ASP A 178 -20.80 -9.27 -2.14
N LEU A 179 -19.70 -8.82 -2.77
CA LEU A 179 -18.76 -9.70 -3.47
C LEU A 179 -17.89 -10.49 -2.50
N SER A 180 -17.56 -11.72 -2.89
CA SER A 180 -16.67 -12.59 -2.13
C SER A 180 -15.27 -11.94 -1.96
N ARG A 181 -14.76 -11.98 -0.73
CA ARG A 181 -13.39 -11.54 -0.41
C ARG A 181 -12.44 -12.73 -0.25
N GLN A 182 -12.83 -13.93 -0.69
CA GLN A 182 -11.94 -15.08 -0.76
C GLN A 182 -11.02 -14.95 -1.97
N HIS A 183 -9.76 -15.37 -1.82
CA HIS A 183 -8.86 -15.44 -2.96
C HIS A 183 -9.19 -16.64 -3.86
N GLN A 184 -8.88 -16.50 -5.12
CA GLN A 184 -9.00 -17.55 -6.11
C GLN A 184 -7.64 -17.80 -6.76
N VAL A 185 -7.27 -19.06 -6.93
CA VAL A 185 -6.08 -19.47 -7.69
C VAL A 185 -6.52 -20.36 -8.83
N ALA A 186 -6.16 -19.98 -10.05
CA ALA A 186 -6.55 -20.71 -11.26
C ALA A 186 -5.40 -20.74 -12.28
N VAL A 187 -5.53 -21.57 -13.30
CA VAL A 187 -4.56 -21.72 -14.41
C VAL A 187 -5.26 -21.39 -15.71
N SER A 188 -4.66 -20.54 -16.55
CA SER A 188 -5.13 -20.28 -17.91
C SER A 188 -4.81 -21.45 -18.85
N GLU A 189 -5.36 -21.43 -20.07
CA GLU A 189 -5.07 -22.45 -21.09
C GLU A 189 -3.59 -22.46 -21.48
N SER A 190 -2.93 -21.31 -21.48
CA SER A 190 -1.48 -21.18 -21.73
C SER A 190 -0.62 -21.68 -20.57
N GLY A 191 -1.20 -21.96 -19.40
CA GLY A 191 -0.50 -22.41 -18.20
C GLY A 191 -0.07 -21.30 -17.25
N VAL A 192 -0.46 -20.04 -17.46
CA VAL A 192 -0.23 -18.97 -16.48
C VAL A 192 -1.09 -19.20 -15.24
N ILE A 193 -0.46 -19.19 -14.07
CA ILE A 193 -1.17 -19.25 -12.79
C ILE A 193 -1.58 -17.84 -12.41
N ARG A 194 -2.84 -17.65 -12.03
CA ARG A 194 -3.35 -16.37 -11.50
C ARG A 194 -3.81 -16.53 -10.08
N VAL A 195 -3.56 -15.49 -9.27
CA VAL A 195 -4.14 -15.33 -7.94
C VAL A 195 -4.83 -13.96 -7.87
N SER A 196 -6.11 -13.95 -7.51
CA SER A 196 -6.94 -12.74 -7.45
C SER A 196 -7.82 -12.74 -6.20
N GLY A 197 -8.31 -11.57 -5.77
CA GLY A 197 -9.11 -11.42 -4.56
C GLY A 197 -8.29 -11.55 -3.28
N GLY A 198 -8.96 -11.96 -2.19
CA GLY A 198 -8.32 -12.12 -0.88
C GLY A 198 -8.10 -10.80 -0.14
N LYS A 199 -7.29 -10.86 0.90
CA LYS A 199 -6.92 -9.72 1.74
C LYS A 199 -5.42 -9.75 2.03
N LEU A 200 -4.82 -8.57 2.27
CA LEU A 200 -3.42 -8.47 2.70
C LEU A 200 -3.14 -9.32 3.95
N THR A 201 -4.10 -9.42 4.87
CA THR A 201 -3.97 -10.23 6.09
C THR A 201 -3.90 -11.74 5.83
N THR A 202 -4.32 -12.20 4.64
CA THR A 202 -4.27 -13.62 4.23
C THR A 202 -3.20 -13.90 3.19
N TYR A 203 -2.30 -12.94 2.92
CA TYR A 203 -1.27 -13.02 1.86
C TYR A 203 -0.43 -14.29 1.92
N ARG A 204 -0.09 -14.76 3.13
CA ARG A 204 0.71 -15.98 3.30
C ARG A 204 -0.02 -17.23 2.76
N GLN A 205 -1.33 -17.34 3.06
CA GLN A 205 -2.14 -18.46 2.56
C GLN A 205 -2.32 -18.36 1.04
N MET A 206 -2.58 -17.15 0.52
CA MET A 206 -2.67 -16.89 -0.92
C MET A 206 -1.39 -17.33 -1.63
N ALA A 207 -0.23 -16.95 -1.09
CA ALA A 207 1.06 -17.36 -1.63
C ALA A 207 1.29 -18.87 -1.52
N GLU A 208 0.89 -19.51 -0.41
CA GLU A 208 1.01 -20.95 -0.22
C GLU A 208 0.22 -21.72 -1.29
N ASP A 209 -1.05 -21.37 -1.50
CA ASP A 209 -1.92 -22.04 -2.46
C ASP A 209 -1.42 -21.85 -3.91
N THR A 210 -0.95 -20.63 -4.23
CA THR A 210 -0.37 -20.30 -5.55
C THR A 210 0.91 -21.08 -5.82
N VAL A 211 1.83 -21.13 -4.86
CA VAL A 211 3.10 -21.86 -4.98
C VAL A 211 2.86 -23.36 -5.03
N GLU A 212 1.87 -23.89 -4.31
CA GLU A 212 1.51 -25.30 -4.38
C GLU A 212 1.07 -25.71 -5.80
N LEU A 213 0.28 -24.85 -6.46
CA LEU A 213 -0.13 -25.06 -7.85
C LEU A 213 1.07 -24.97 -8.82
N ALA A 214 1.95 -24.01 -8.64
CA ALA A 214 3.19 -23.87 -9.41
C ALA A 214 4.10 -25.10 -9.28
N MET A 215 4.26 -25.63 -8.08
CA MET A 215 5.03 -26.84 -7.84
C MET A 215 4.44 -28.06 -8.53
N LYS A 216 3.08 -28.16 -8.58
CA LYS A 216 2.38 -29.21 -9.30
C LYS A 216 2.67 -29.14 -10.80
N GLN A 217 2.61 -27.94 -11.42
CA GLN A 217 2.98 -27.74 -12.82
C GLN A 217 4.44 -28.11 -13.12
N LEU A 218 5.35 -27.84 -12.19
CA LEU A 218 6.76 -28.21 -12.32
C LEU A 218 7.02 -29.72 -12.14
N GLY A 219 5.99 -30.53 -11.93
CA GLY A 219 6.13 -31.94 -11.66
C GLY A 219 6.77 -32.27 -10.30
N GLN A 220 6.88 -31.27 -9.42
CA GLN A 220 7.50 -31.43 -8.11
C GLN A 220 6.43 -31.77 -7.07
N ARG A 221 6.54 -32.95 -6.46
CA ARG A 221 5.70 -33.30 -5.33
C ARG A 221 6.21 -32.61 -4.07
N ARG A 222 5.37 -31.82 -3.41
CA ARG A 222 5.68 -31.20 -2.13
C ARG A 222 5.92 -32.31 -1.10
N ARG A 223 7.12 -32.34 -0.48
CA ARG A 223 7.37 -33.24 0.65
C ARG A 223 6.46 -32.80 1.81
N ALA A 224 5.82 -33.76 2.49
CA ALA A 224 4.92 -33.48 3.62
C ALA A 224 5.56 -32.62 4.72
N SER A 225 6.88 -32.74 4.91
CA SER A 225 7.65 -31.92 5.87
C SER A 225 7.78 -30.43 5.50
N ARG A 226 7.49 -30.06 4.25
CA ARG A 226 7.51 -28.66 3.80
C ARG A 226 6.12 -27.99 3.84
N LYS A 227 5.05 -28.75 4.11
CA LYS A 227 3.75 -28.17 4.39
C LYS A 227 3.92 -27.23 5.58
N GLN A 228 3.45 -25.99 5.44
CA GLN A 228 3.44 -24.97 6.48
C GLN A 228 4.83 -24.39 6.86
N SER A 229 5.88 -24.53 6.03
CA SER A 229 7.20 -23.95 6.33
C SER A 229 7.12 -22.44 6.56
N THR A 230 6.28 -21.73 5.79
CA THR A 230 6.09 -20.27 5.90
C THR A 230 5.31 -19.84 7.14
N LYS A 231 4.52 -20.72 7.79
CA LYS A 231 3.83 -20.39 9.05
C LYS A 231 4.79 -20.06 10.19
N ARG A 232 6.00 -20.61 10.16
CA ARG A 232 7.04 -20.43 11.20
C ARG A 232 8.20 -19.56 10.71
N LEU A 233 8.15 -19.12 9.46
CA LEU A 233 9.16 -18.23 8.91
C LEU A 233 9.07 -16.87 9.60
N LYS A 234 10.13 -16.48 10.28
CA LYS A 234 10.23 -15.15 10.87
C LYS A 234 10.51 -14.14 9.75
N LEU A 235 9.76 -13.04 9.76
CA LEU A 235 9.99 -11.92 8.86
C LEU A 235 11.36 -11.29 9.16
N ILE A 236 11.90 -10.57 8.18
CA ILE A 236 13.11 -9.75 8.35
C ILE A 236 12.90 -8.79 9.53
N GLY A 237 13.90 -8.67 10.38
CA GLY A 237 13.81 -7.87 11.61
C GLY A 237 13.19 -8.58 12.82
N ALA A 238 12.43 -9.68 12.62
CA ALA A 238 11.79 -10.38 13.74
C ALA A 238 12.72 -11.35 14.50
N ARG A 239 13.87 -11.73 13.89
CA ARG A 239 14.80 -12.65 14.54
C ARG A 239 15.58 -11.93 15.65
N GLY A 240 15.50 -12.40 16.89
CA GLY A 240 16.13 -11.77 18.04
C GLY A 240 15.35 -10.57 18.61
N HIS A 241 14.34 -10.10 17.92
CA HIS A 241 13.45 -9.07 18.45
C HIS A 241 12.56 -9.68 19.54
N ARG A 242 12.45 -8.97 20.66
CA ARG A 242 11.50 -9.27 21.74
C ARG A 242 10.47 -8.15 21.77
N PRO A 243 9.16 -8.48 21.80
CA PRO A 243 8.13 -7.47 22.02
C PRO A 243 8.42 -6.67 23.30
N ALA A 244 7.99 -5.41 23.33
CA ALA A 244 8.04 -4.63 24.55
C ALA A 244 7.25 -5.33 25.66
N GLU A 245 7.78 -5.31 26.89
CA GLU A 245 6.96 -5.59 28.04
C GLU A 245 5.92 -4.48 28.21
N PRO A 246 4.71 -4.78 28.72
CA PRO A 246 3.72 -3.75 29.00
C PRO A 246 4.32 -2.64 29.86
N GLY A 247 4.20 -1.38 29.44
CA GLY A 247 4.75 -0.22 30.14
C GLY A 247 6.22 0.10 29.83
N VAL A 248 6.92 -0.70 29.03
CA VAL A 248 8.26 -0.37 28.54
C VAL A 248 8.14 0.25 27.16
N GLN A 249 8.50 1.53 27.06
CA GLN A 249 8.57 2.20 25.78
C GLN A 249 9.82 1.76 25.00
N HIS A 250 9.62 1.12 23.86
CA HIS A 250 10.72 0.89 22.92
C HIS A 250 10.98 2.14 22.09
N ASP A 251 12.25 2.36 21.83
CA ASP A 251 12.72 3.25 20.80
C ASP A 251 11.96 3.01 19.47
N HIS A 252 11.57 4.10 18.81
CA HIS A 252 10.87 4.07 17.52
C HIS A 252 11.54 3.14 16.51
N LEU A 253 12.87 3.22 16.36
CA LEU A 253 13.61 2.38 15.42
C LEU A 253 13.50 0.89 15.77
N VAL A 254 13.53 0.54 17.06
CA VAL A 254 13.37 -0.86 17.48
C VAL A 254 11.95 -1.38 17.20
N ARG A 255 10.93 -0.56 17.42
CA ARG A 255 9.54 -0.91 17.09
C ARG A 255 9.34 -1.13 15.60
N ARG A 256 9.99 -0.31 14.78
CA ARG A 256 9.83 -0.31 13.32
C ARG A 256 10.66 -1.38 12.63
N TYR A 257 11.93 -1.46 12.98
CA TYR A 257 12.93 -2.30 12.29
C TYR A 257 13.27 -3.60 13.02
N GLY A 258 12.85 -3.75 14.27
CA GLY A 258 13.19 -4.91 15.09
C GLY A 258 14.71 -5.05 15.27
N SER A 259 15.28 -6.19 14.92
CA SER A 259 16.72 -6.43 15.01
C SER A 259 17.56 -5.60 14.01
N LEU A 260 16.94 -5.09 12.95
CA LEU A 260 17.61 -4.22 11.97
C LEU A 260 17.77 -2.77 12.46
N ALA A 261 17.14 -2.40 13.59
CA ALA A 261 17.34 -1.08 14.18
C ALA A 261 18.82 -0.75 14.46
N ALA A 262 19.65 -1.75 14.69
CA ALA A 262 21.09 -1.57 14.87
C ALA A 262 21.77 -1.01 13.61
N GLU A 263 21.30 -1.40 12.42
CA GLU A 263 21.84 -0.91 11.15
C GLU A 263 21.47 0.58 10.94
N VAL A 264 20.23 0.97 11.24
CA VAL A 264 19.80 2.37 11.17
C VAL A 264 20.55 3.21 12.20
N LYS A 265 20.72 2.72 13.44
CA LYS A 265 21.49 3.39 14.48
C LYS A 265 22.98 3.54 14.13
N ALA A 266 23.55 2.60 13.38
CA ALA A 266 24.93 2.69 12.90
C ALA A 266 25.10 3.87 11.91
N LEU A 267 24.09 4.20 11.10
CA LEU A 267 24.11 5.38 10.25
C LEU A 267 24.18 6.68 11.10
N ILE A 268 23.36 6.75 12.16
CA ILE A 268 23.37 7.89 13.09
C ILE A 268 24.72 7.99 13.84
N ALA A 269 25.30 6.86 14.23
CA ALA A 269 26.59 6.86 14.89
C ALA A 269 27.73 7.32 13.98
N PHE A 270 27.63 7.07 12.68
CA PHE A 270 28.59 7.53 11.68
C PHE A 270 28.39 9.01 11.32
N GLU A 271 27.15 9.45 11.18
CA GLU A 271 26.75 10.81 10.84
C GLU A 271 25.63 11.26 11.79
N PRO A 272 25.96 11.96 12.90
CA PRO A 272 25.00 12.31 13.96
C PRO A 272 23.80 13.14 13.49
N GLU A 273 23.94 13.96 12.45
CA GLU A 273 22.85 14.73 11.85
C GLU A 273 21.72 13.85 11.33
N LEU A 274 22.01 12.62 10.93
CA LEU A 274 20.99 11.64 10.50
C LEU A 274 20.06 11.21 11.65
N GLY A 275 20.40 11.54 12.89
CA GLY A 275 19.52 11.36 14.05
C GLY A 275 18.44 12.42 14.20
N GLU A 276 18.49 13.50 13.43
CA GLU A 276 17.48 14.54 13.46
C GLU A 276 16.14 14.06 12.91
N PRO A 277 15.00 14.56 13.46
CA PRO A 277 13.68 14.24 12.90
C PRO A 277 13.55 14.71 11.44
N ILE A 278 12.87 13.93 10.62
CA ILE A 278 12.50 14.32 9.24
C ILE A 278 11.60 15.56 9.25
N ALA A 279 10.68 15.62 10.22
CA ALA A 279 9.81 16.76 10.45
C ALA A 279 9.62 17.00 11.96
N PRO A 280 9.41 18.25 12.42
CA PRO A 280 9.17 18.57 13.82
C PRO A 280 7.99 17.75 14.39
N HIS A 281 8.10 17.33 15.63
CA HIS A 281 7.07 16.56 16.36
C HIS A 281 6.79 15.15 15.82
N HIS A 282 7.53 14.69 14.81
CA HIS A 282 7.47 13.32 14.30
C HIS A 282 8.68 12.50 14.76
N GLN A 283 8.46 11.19 14.93
CA GLN A 283 9.51 10.29 15.45
C GLN A 283 10.43 9.74 14.36
N TYR A 284 10.10 9.98 13.08
CA TYR A 284 10.92 9.52 11.97
C TYR A 284 12.19 10.35 11.85
N VAL A 285 13.34 9.68 11.66
CA VAL A 285 14.65 10.34 11.59
C VAL A 285 15.25 10.27 10.18
N LEU A 286 16.17 11.19 9.86
CA LEU A 286 16.81 11.28 8.55
C LEU A 286 17.57 9.99 8.16
N ALA A 287 18.09 9.23 9.13
CA ALA A 287 18.71 7.93 8.88
C ALA A 287 17.75 6.93 8.23
N GLU A 288 16.44 7.05 8.44
CA GLU A 288 15.44 6.17 7.81
C GLU A 288 15.32 6.46 6.31
N VAL A 289 15.60 7.69 5.86
CA VAL A 289 15.66 8.06 4.43
C VAL A 289 16.81 7.32 3.74
N VAL A 290 18.00 7.41 4.33
CA VAL A 290 19.22 6.73 3.84
C VAL A 290 19.03 5.23 3.84
N TYR A 291 18.49 4.67 4.92
CA TYR A 291 18.20 3.25 5.03
C TYR A 291 17.18 2.78 3.98
N ALA A 292 16.12 3.56 3.76
CA ALA A 292 15.11 3.25 2.76
C ALA A 292 15.70 3.20 1.33
N ALA A 293 16.58 4.15 0.97
CA ALA A 293 17.24 4.15 -0.32
C ALA A 293 18.21 2.95 -0.48
N ARG A 294 19.02 2.66 0.54
CA ARG A 294 20.04 1.59 0.48
C ARG A 294 19.47 0.17 0.57
N HIS A 295 18.42 -0.03 1.38
CA HIS A 295 17.98 -1.37 1.80
C HIS A 295 16.52 -1.68 1.52
N GLU A 296 15.68 -0.68 1.24
CA GLU A 296 14.24 -0.85 1.05
C GLU A 296 13.76 -0.43 -0.35
N MET A 297 14.69 -0.27 -1.31
CA MET A 297 14.40 0.05 -2.72
C MET A 297 13.58 1.34 -2.90
N ALA A 298 13.76 2.33 -2.04
CA ALA A 298 13.15 3.63 -2.24
C ALA A 298 13.91 4.39 -3.33
N THR A 299 13.23 4.75 -4.41
CA THR A 299 13.80 5.43 -5.59
C THR A 299 13.09 6.75 -5.91
N SER A 300 12.10 7.13 -5.12
CA SER A 300 11.37 8.39 -5.26
C SER A 300 11.05 9.00 -3.90
N LEU A 301 10.72 10.30 -3.87
CA LEU A 301 10.26 10.96 -2.64
C LEU A 301 9.01 10.31 -2.08
N SER A 302 8.06 9.93 -2.94
CA SER A 302 6.85 9.20 -2.54
C SER A 302 7.17 7.85 -1.90
N ASP A 303 8.22 7.15 -2.36
CA ASP A 303 8.63 5.91 -1.70
C ASP A 303 8.99 6.14 -0.24
N VAL A 304 9.75 7.20 0.05
CA VAL A 304 10.16 7.51 1.42
C VAL A 304 9.00 8.08 2.23
N LEU A 305 8.35 9.13 1.73
CA LEU A 305 7.41 9.93 2.52
C LEU A 305 6.04 9.26 2.69
N GLU A 306 5.53 8.55 1.65
CA GLU A 306 4.24 7.87 1.71
C GLU A 306 4.37 6.40 2.16
N ARG A 307 5.38 5.67 1.63
CA ARG A 307 5.41 4.21 1.74
C ARG A 307 6.31 3.69 2.84
N ARG A 308 7.49 4.30 3.07
CA ARG A 308 8.44 3.87 4.10
C ARG A 308 8.16 4.55 5.44
N THR A 309 8.27 5.86 5.53
CA THR A 309 7.97 6.58 6.78
C THR A 309 6.47 6.75 7.00
N ARG A 310 5.69 6.85 5.93
CA ARG A 310 4.26 7.18 5.96
C ARG A 310 3.95 8.56 6.54
N LEU A 311 4.93 9.45 6.61
CA LEU A 311 4.76 10.81 7.13
C LEU A 311 3.65 11.54 6.36
N HIS A 312 3.62 11.39 5.03
CA HIS A 312 2.58 11.97 4.15
C HIS A 312 1.16 11.57 4.57
N ILE A 313 0.96 10.30 4.96
CA ILE A 313 -0.35 9.77 5.37
C ILE A 313 -0.79 10.34 6.72
N PHE A 314 0.16 10.64 7.61
CA PHE A 314 -0.13 11.17 8.94
C PHE A 314 -0.21 12.69 8.97
N ASP A 315 0.68 13.34 8.20
CA ASP A 315 0.82 14.79 8.17
C ASP A 315 1.42 15.20 6.82
N ARG A 316 0.53 15.45 5.86
CA ARG A 316 0.91 15.79 4.49
C ARG A 316 1.68 17.12 4.43
N GLU A 317 1.29 18.10 5.25
CA GLU A 317 1.95 19.41 5.29
C GLU A 317 3.39 19.28 5.82
N ALA A 318 3.59 18.54 6.91
CA ALA A 318 4.91 18.25 7.44
C ALA A 318 5.78 17.47 6.43
N ALA A 319 5.21 16.50 5.72
CA ALA A 319 5.92 15.74 4.69
C ALA A 319 6.33 16.63 3.50
N LEU A 320 5.45 17.53 3.05
CA LEU A 320 5.73 18.48 1.98
C LEU A 320 6.84 19.47 2.38
N SER A 321 6.81 19.95 3.62
CA SER A 321 7.84 20.83 4.18
C SER A 321 9.21 20.13 4.29
N ALA A 322 9.23 18.84 4.62
CA ALA A 322 10.45 18.04 4.75
C ALA A 322 11.02 17.57 3.39
N ALA A 323 10.22 17.57 2.31
CA ALA A 323 10.59 17.01 1.02
C ALA A 323 11.92 17.54 0.46
N PRO A 324 12.30 18.84 0.55
CA PRO A 324 13.60 19.32 0.06
C PRO A 324 14.78 18.62 0.75
N ARG A 325 14.74 18.48 2.08
CA ARG A 325 15.83 17.84 2.83
C ARG A 325 15.91 16.33 2.54
N VAL A 326 14.76 15.67 2.40
CA VAL A 326 14.69 14.26 1.99
C VAL A 326 15.25 14.08 0.58
N ALA A 327 14.92 14.99 -0.36
CA ALA A 327 15.46 14.96 -1.72
C ALA A 327 16.99 15.09 -1.77
N GLU A 328 17.58 15.97 -0.97
CA GLU A 328 19.05 16.12 -0.86
C GLU A 328 19.72 14.81 -0.42
N LEU A 329 19.19 14.16 0.61
CA LEU A 329 19.71 12.87 1.08
C LEU A 329 19.56 11.79 0.03
N MET A 330 18.40 11.68 -0.60
CA MET A 330 18.17 10.70 -1.65
C MET A 330 19.06 10.96 -2.88
N ALA A 331 19.27 12.23 -3.25
CA ALA A 331 20.16 12.59 -4.34
C ALA A 331 21.59 12.10 -4.10
N SER A 332 22.07 12.25 -2.87
CA SER A 332 23.40 11.74 -2.47
C SER A 332 23.47 10.21 -2.56
N GLU A 333 22.43 9.50 -2.13
CA GLU A 333 22.39 8.02 -2.12
C GLU A 333 22.21 7.41 -3.51
N LEU A 334 21.40 8.05 -4.35
CA LEU A 334 20.98 7.53 -5.64
C LEU A 334 21.71 8.18 -6.82
N ASN A 335 22.67 9.09 -6.55
CA ASN A 335 23.41 9.84 -7.56
C ASN A 335 22.49 10.65 -8.49
N TRP A 336 21.44 11.26 -7.94
CA TRP A 336 20.61 12.17 -8.71
C TRP A 336 21.39 13.45 -9.03
N ASP A 337 21.27 13.91 -10.25
CA ASP A 337 21.72 15.25 -10.61
C ASP A 337 20.68 16.31 -10.16
N LYS A 338 21.00 17.57 -10.40
CA LYS A 338 20.12 18.67 -10.04
C LYS A 338 18.77 18.58 -10.77
N ALA A 339 18.76 18.18 -12.03
CA ALA A 339 17.54 18.09 -12.83
C ALA A 339 16.61 16.97 -12.29
N GLU A 340 17.18 15.82 -11.94
CA GLU A 340 16.42 14.72 -11.34
C GLU A 340 15.89 15.09 -9.95
N THR A 341 16.70 15.75 -9.12
CA THR A 341 16.26 16.22 -7.79
C THR A 341 15.07 17.19 -7.88
N GLU A 342 15.13 18.17 -8.77
CA GLU A 342 14.04 19.10 -9.04
C GLU A 342 12.78 18.36 -9.55
N ARG A 343 12.96 17.43 -10.49
CA ARG A 343 11.86 16.61 -11.02
C ARG A 343 11.15 15.81 -9.91
N GLN A 344 11.91 15.21 -9.01
CA GLN A 344 11.35 14.46 -7.88
C GLN A 344 10.55 15.37 -6.93
N LEU A 345 11.06 16.56 -6.65
CA LEU A 345 10.37 17.56 -5.84
C LEU A 345 9.07 18.03 -6.52
N ASP A 346 9.12 18.32 -7.81
CA ASP A 346 7.94 18.78 -8.55
C ASP A 346 6.87 17.68 -8.65
N ASN A 347 7.26 16.44 -8.90
CA ASN A 347 6.33 15.31 -8.89
C ASN A 347 5.63 15.17 -7.53
N TYR A 348 6.38 15.28 -6.44
CA TYR A 348 5.82 15.17 -5.10
C TYR A 348 4.90 16.35 -4.74
N ARG A 349 5.25 17.58 -5.13
CA ARG A 349 4.39 18.76 -4.98
C ARG A 349 3.09 18.62 -5.76
N GLN A 350 3.18 18.12 -7.01
CA GLN A 350 2.00 17.87 -7.84
C GLN A 350 1.08 16.81 -7.24
N LEU A 351 1.63 15.73 -6.67
CA LEU A 351 0.86 14.72 -5.94
C LEU A 351 0.07 15.37 -4.79
N CYS A 352 0.75 16.13 -3.92
CA CYS A 352 0.12 16.80 -2.78
C CYS A 352 -0.99 17.79 -3.23
N ALA A 353 -0.73 18.55 -4.29
CA ALA A 353 -1.69 19.50 -4.84
C ALA A 353 -2.91 18.79 -5.47
N ALA A 354 -2.71 17.67 -6.14
CA ALA A 354 -3.79 16.87 -6.71
C ALA A 354 -4.70 16.28 -5.62
N GLU A 355 -4.13 15.76 -4.55
CA GLU A 355 -4.90 15.26 -3.41
C GLU A 355 -5.70 16.36 -2.72
N GLU A 356 -5.11 17.55 -2.55
CA GLU A 356 -5.78 18.71 -1.98
C GLU A 356 -6.94 19.19 -2.86
N ALA A 357 -6.72 19.31 -4.18
CA ALA A 357 -7.76 19.68 -5.14
C ALA A 357 -8.91 18.67 -5.11
N ALA A 358 -8.62 17.36 -5.15
CA ALA A 358 -9.64 16.31 -5.11
C ALA A 358 -10.48 16.33 -3.82
N ALA A 359 -9.87 16.72 -2.70
CA ALA A 359 -10.58 16.87 -1.42
C ALA A 359 -11.55 18.07 -1.40
N HIS A 360 -11.31 19.09 -2.21
CA HIS A 360 -12.08 20.33 -2.24
C HIS A 360 -13.07 20.44 -3.41
N ASP A 361 -12.87 19.74 -4.52
CA ASP A 361 -13.56 19.95 -5.81
C ASP A 361 -15.09 19.78 -5.76
N GLN A 362 -15.65 19.05 -4.77
CA GLN A 362 -17.10 18.82 -4.66
C GLN A 362 -17.76 19.56 -3.49
N LEU A 363 -16.99 20.16 -2.58
CA LEU A 363 -17.59 21.02 -1.53
C LEU A 363 -18.18 22.30 -2.11
N ALA A 364 -17.63 22.80 -3.20
CA ALA A 364 -18.16 23.97 -3.91
C ALA A 364 -19.51 23.70 -4.62
N ALA A 365 -19.74 22.47 -5.09
CA ALA A 365 -20.98 22.09 -5.78
C ALA A 365 -22.18 21.94 -4.82
N ASN A 366 -21.95 21.58 -3.55
CA ASN A 366 -23.01 21.41 -2.54
C ASN A 366 -23.41 22.72 -1.82
N ILE A 367 -22.61 23.78 -1.95
CA ILE A 367 -22.92 25.09 -1.37
C ILE A 367 -23.84 25.93 -2.32
N THR A 368 -23.94 25.50 -3.58
CA THR A 368 -24.70 26.20 -4.62
C THR A 368 -26.06 25.55 -4.94
N ASN A 369 -26.47 24.53 -4.25
CA ASN A 369 -27.81 23.92 -4.26
C ASN A 369 -28.41 23.96 -2.84
#